data_bca8ebe29cfca2857efbbc586b159d0d
#
_entry.id   bca8ebe29cfca2857efbbc586b159d0d
#
_cell.length_a   1.000
_cell.length_b   1.000
_cell.length_c   1.000
_cell.angle_alpha   90.00
_cell.angle_beta   90.00
_cell.angle_gamma   90.00
#
_symmetry.space_group_name_H-M   'P 1'
#
loop_
_entity.id
_entity.type
_entity.pdbx_description
1 polymer ?
#
loop_
_entity_poly.entity_id
_entity_poly.type
_entity_poly.pdbx_seq_one_letter_code
_entity_poly.pdbx_strand_id
1 'polypeptide(L)'
;MTQATFDFTGDQLKRAGMSLAQEHADAVTPRWSELAYQFLVNQFLPLHKRFMAEDVRSYAAQVDFTLPPHARAWGGVIAKAAKEYLIIKTSIRPVKNPKAHCANAALWERNDERLIELNILN
;
A
#
# COMPACT_ATOMS: atom_id res chain seq x y z
N MET A 1 11.73 -6.00 -34.72
CA MET A 1 11.36 -5.77 -33.35
C MET A 1 10.47 -6.89 -32.86
N THR A 2 10.72 -7.37 -31.74
CA THR A 2 9.88 -8.42 -31.22
C THR A 2 8.84 -7.85 -30.29
N GLN A 3 7.75 -8.53 -30.18
CA GLN A 3 6.69 -8.16 -29.28
C GLN A 3 6.98 -8.58 -27.85
N ALA A 4 8.05 -9.29 -27.64
CA ALA A 4 8.40 -9.74 -26.31
C ALA A 4 8.58 -8.60 -25.33
N THR A 5 8.95 -7.43 -25.84
CA THR A 5 9.08 -6.25 -25.01
C THR A 5 7.78 -5.83 -24.33
N PHE A 6 6.66 -6.33 -24.84
CA PHE A 6 5.35 -5.98 -24.29
C PHE A 6 4.73 -7.13 -23.52
N ASP A 7 5.46 -8.22 -23.35
CA ASP A 7 5.00 -9.35 -22.55
C ASP A 7 5.34 -9.09 -21.09
N PHE A 8 4.51 -8.29 -20.45
CA PHE A 8 4.70 -7.99 -19.04
C PHE A 8 4.24 -9.16 -18.19
N THR A 9 4.99 -9.45 -17.14
CA THR A 9 4.54 -10.38 -16.12
C THR A 9 3.37 -9.77 -15.37
N GLY A 10 2.59 -10.58 -14.68
CA GLY A 10 1.50 -10.09 -13.85
C GLY A 10 1.98 -9.08 -12.80
N ASP A 11 3.18 -9.29 -12.27
CA ASP A 11 3.78 -8.40 -11.29
C ASP A 11 4.13 -7.03 -11.91
N GLN A 12 4.67 -7.04 -13.13
CA GLN A 12 4.98 -5.80 -13.84
C GLN A 12 3.72 -5.00 -14.17
N LEU A 13 2.66 -5.67 -14.61
CA LEU A 13 1.38 -5.02 -14.89
C LEU A 13 0.78 -4.41 -13.62
N LYS A 14 0.89 -5.11 -12.51
CA LYS A 14 0.42 -4.64 -11.22
C LYS A 14 1.15 -3.37 -10.81
N ARG A 15 2.49 -3.35 -10.93
CA ARG A 15 3.30 -2.18 -10.59
C ARG A 15 2.97 -0.98 -11.49
N ALA A 16 2.77 -1.23 -12.78
CA ALA A 16 2.40 -0.18 -13.71
C ALA A 16 1.06 0.44 -13.33
N GLY A 17 0.08 -0.39 -12.98
CA GLY A 17 -1.23 0.07 -12.54
C GLY A 17 -1.17 0.89 -11.26
N MET A 18 -0.33 0.47 -10.29
CA MET A 18 -0.15 1.21 -9.05
C MET A 18 0.53 2.56 -9.29
N SER A 19 1.52 2.60 -10.16
CA SER A 19 2.22 3.83 -10.49
C SER A 19 1.31 4.85 -11.15
N LEU A 20 0.51 4.42 -12.12
CA LEU A 20 -0.45 5.30 -12.78
C LEU A 20 -1.51 5.81 -11.81
N ALA A 21 -1.99 4.95 -10.92
CA ALA A 21 -2.97 5.34 -9.92
C ALA A 21 -2.40 6.38 -8.95
N GLN A 22 -1.13 6.24 -8.57
CA GLN A 22 -0.44 7.19 -7.70
C GLN A 22 -0.27 8.54 -8.39
N GLU A 23 0.16 8.53 -9.65
CA GLU A 23 0.31 9.77 -10.44
C GLU A 23 -1.01 10.51 -10.54
N HIS A 24 -2.09 9.77 -10.79
CA HIS A 24 -3.41 10.37 -10.88
C HIS A 24 -3.85 10.95 -9.53
N ALA A 25 -3.60 10.23 -8.44
CA ALA A 25 -3.93 10.71 -7.10
C ALA A 25 -3.18 12.01 -6.78
N ASP A 26 -1.90 12.08 -7.15
CA ASP A 26 -1.09 13.29 -6.92
C ASP A 26 -1.52 14.45 -7.79
N ALA A 27 -2.08 14.17 -8.97
CA ALA A 27 -2.62 15.21 -9.85
C ALA A 27 -3.93 15.80 -9.29
N VAL A 28 -4.77 14.96 -8.70
CA VAL A 28 -6.04 15.39 -8.10
C VAL A 28 -5.82 16.06 -6.75
N THR A 29 -5.00 15.46 -5.91
CA THR A 29 -4.66 15.99 -4.59
C THR A 29 -3.14 16.14 -4.53
N PRO A 30 -2.62 17.36 -4.67
CA PRO A 30 -1.16 17.55 -4.67
C PRO A 30 -0.49 16.90 -3.48
N ARG A 31 0.58 16.15 -3.73
CA ARG A 31 1.37 15.45 -2.72
C ARG A 31 0.59 14.35 -1.99
N TRP A 32 -0.47 13.81 -2.62
CA TRP A 32 -1.26 12.76 -1.97
C TRP A 32 -0.40 11.57 -1.55
N SER A 33 0.50 11.11 -2.44
CA SER A 33 1.36 9.95 -2.14
C SER A 33 2.21 10.18 -0.90
N GLU A 34 2.75 11.37 -0.75
CA GLU A 34 3.58 11.71 0.40
C GLU A 34 2.74 11.77 1.68
N LEU A 35 1.59 12.41 1.59
CA LEU A 35 0.68 12.51 2.74
C LEU A 35 0.16 11.13 3.15
N ALA A 36 -0.15 10.28 2.18
CA ALA A 36 -0.60 8.92 2.44
C ALA A 36 0.49 8.08 3.10
N TYR A 37 1.74 8.25 2.67
CA TYR A 37 2.86 7.56 3.27
C TYR A 37 3.04 8.00 4.72
N GLN A 38 2.99 9.29 5.00
CA GLN A 38 3.07 9.82 6.36
C GLN A 38 1.91 9.31 7.22
N PHE A 39 0.72 9.24 6.64
CA PHE A 39 -0.45 8.68 7.32
C PHE A 39 -0.23 7.22 7.69
N LEU A 40 0.25 6.42 6.74
CA LEU A 40 0.54 5.00 6.98
C LEU A 40 1.54 4.85 8.12
N VAL A 41 2.65 5.57 8.05
CA VAL A 41 3.76 5.40 9.00
C VAL A 41 3.42 5.94 10.38
N ASN A 42 2.81 7.11 10.45
CA ASN A 42 2.63 7.81 11.72
C ASN A 42 1.29 7.53 12.39
N GLN A 43 0.25 7.20 11.64
CA GLN A 43 -1.07 6.99 12.19
C GLN A 43 -1.53 5.54 12.16
N PHE A 44 -1.27 4.84 11.06
CA PHE A 44 -1.77 3.46 10.91
C PHE A 44 -0.87 2.43 11.60
N LEU A 45 0.42 2.43 11.27
CA LEU A 45 1.34 1.41 11.78
C LEU A 45 1.43 1.34 13.30
N PRO A 46 1.43 2.45 14.03
CA PRO A 46 1.48 2.36 15.49
C PRO A 46 0.31 1.59 16.11
N LEU A 47 -0.82 1.52 15.41
CA LEU A 47 -2.04 0.88 15.92
C LEU A 47 -2.27 -0.52 15.34
N HIS A 48 -1.52 -0.92 14.31
CA HIS A 48 -1.78 -2.17 13.59
C HIS A 48 -0.49 -2.93 13.37
N LYS A 49 -0.35 -4.06 14.05
CA LYS A 49 0.85 -4.88 13.91
C LYS A 49 0.81 -5.73 12.64
N ARG A 50 -0.34 -6.28 12.31
CA ARG A 50 -0.56 -7.10 11.12
C ARG A 50 -1.73 -6.55 10.34
N PHE A 51 -1.60 -6.53 9.02
CA PHE A 51 -2.65 -5.92 8.20
C PHE A 51 -2.52 -6.31 6.74
N MET A 52 -3.60 -6.11 6.02
CA MET A 52 -3.63 -6.19 4.56
C MET A 52 -3.88 -4.78 4.03
N ALA A 53 -3.66 -4.58 2.72
CA ALA A 53 -3.87 -3.27 2.11
C ALA A 53 -5.30 -2.76 2.32
N GLU A 54 -6.29 -3.67 2.28
CA GLU A 54 -7.69 -3.26 2.50
C GLU A 54 -7.93 -2.69 3.89
N ASP A 55 -7.14 -3.12 4.87
CA ASP A 55 -7.25 -2.59 6.24
C ASP A 55 -6.79 -1.14 6.31
N VAL A 56 -5.75 -0.79 5.54
CA VAL A 56 -5.28 0.59 5.44
C VAL A 56 -6.36 1.47 4.81
N ARG A 57 -6.96 0.99 3.73
CA ARG A 57 -8.03 1.73 3.04
C ARG A 57 -9.23 1.95 3.95
N SER A 58 -9.63 0.91 4.67
CA SER A 58 -10.76 1.00 5.59
C SER A 58 -10.50 1.99 6.71
N TYR A 59 -9.32 1.94 7.28
CA TYR A 59 -8.96 2.85 8.35
C TYR A 59 -8.90 4.29 7.86
N ALA A 60 -8.34 4.52 6.68
CA ALA A 60 -8.28 5.85 6.08
C ALA A 60 -9.68 6.43 5.89
N ALA A 61 -10.62 5.61 5.43
CA ALA A 61 -12.00 6.04 5.28
C ALA A 61 -12.65 6.36 6.63
N GLN A 62 -12.36 5.56 7.65
CA GLN A 62 -12.90 5.76 8.99
C GLN A 62 -12.47 7.09 9.61
N VAL A 63 -11.24 7.52 9.37
CA VAL A 63 -10.69 8.75 9.96
C VAL A 63 -10.73 9.93 9.00
N ASP A 64 -11.49 9.79 7.92
CA ASP A 64 -11.69 10.84 6.91
C ASP A 64 -10.39 11.33 6.25
N PHE A 65 -9.42 10.44 6.09
CA PHE A 65 -8.25 10.75 5.31
C PHE A 65 -8.65 10.87 3.83
N THR A 66 -8.07 11.82 3.11
CA THR A 66 -8.39 12.05 1.70
C THR A 66 -8.12 10.79 0.87
N LEU A 67 -9.18 10.21 0.30
CA LEU A 67 -9.06 8.99 -0.49
C LEU A 67 -8.58 9.31 -1.91
N PRO A 68 -7.77 8.41 -2.51
CA PRO A 68 -7.34 8.61 -3.89
C PRO A 68 -8.48 8.26 -4.84
N PRO A 69 -8.44 8.75 -6.10
CA PRO A 69 -9.45 8.38 -7.10
C PRO A 69 -9.53 6.88 -7.36
N HIS A 70 -8.41 6.18 -7.20
CA HIS A 70 -8.36 4.74 -7.39
C HIS A 70 -7.60 4.07 -6.24
N ALA A 71 -8.19 3.01 -5.69
CA ALA A 71 -7.61 2.31 -4.54
C ALA A 71 -6.21 1.75 -4.78
N ARG A 72 -5.84 1.49 -6.04
CA ARG A 72 -4.50 1.00 -6.38
C ARG A 72 -3.38 1.95 -5.98
N ALA A 73 -3.69 3.23 -5.79
CA ALA A 73 -2.69 4.19 -5.35
C ALA A 73 -2.11 3.82 -3.97
N TRP A 74 -2.91 3.18 -3.11
CA TRP A 74 -2.42 2.71 -1.81
C TRP A 74 -1.35 1.62 -1.96
N GLY A 75 -1.43 0.82 -3.04
CA GLY A 75 -0.42 -0.22 -3.28
C GLY A 75 0.99 0.35 -3.39
N GLY A 76 1.13 1.49 -4.06
CA GLY A 76 2.43 2.15 -4.18
C GLY A 76 2.95 2.68 -2.85
N VAL A 77 2.05 3.19 -2.01
CA VAL A 77 2.39 3.69 -0.68
C VAL A 77 2.91 2.54 0.19
N ILE A 78 2.19 1.41 0.18
CA ILE A 78 2.57 0.22 0.94
C ILE A 78 3.88 -0.36 0.42
N ALA A 79 4.07 -0.40 -0.90
CA ALA A 79 5.30 -0.89 -1.51
C ALA A 79 6.51 -0.06 -1.07
N LYS A 80 6.35 1.25 -0.92
CA LYS A 80 7.42 2.11 -0.42
C LYS A 80 7.80 1.74 1.01
N ALA A 81 6.81 1.51 1.87
CA ALA A 81 7.06 1.11 3.24
C ALA A 81 7.80 -0.23 3.30
N ALA A 82 7.44 -1.17 2.43
CA ALA A 82 8.14 -2.46 2.35
C ALA A 82 9.58 -2.29 1.87
N LYS A 83 9.80 -1.42 0.89
CA LYS A 83 11.13 -1.14 0.37
C LYS A 83 12.04 -0.52 1.44
N GLU A 84 11.47 0.25 2.34
CA GLU A 84 12.21 0.87 3.44
C GLU A 84 12.25 -0.02 4.69
N TYR A 85 11.76 -1.24 4.57
CA TYR A 85 11.77 -2.25 5.65
C TYR A 85 10.93 -1.86 6.88
N LEU A 86 9.95 -0.99 6.70
CA LEU A 86 9.02 -0.66 7.78
C LEU A 86 7.99 -1.74 8.00
N ILE A 87 7.72 -2.52 6.97
CA ILE A 87 6.80 -3.66 7.00
C ILE A 87 7.42 -4.83 6.25
N ILE A 88 7.00 -6.04 6.61
CA ILE A 88 7.51 -7.28 6.04
C ILE A 88 6.32 -8.14 5.60
N LYS A 89 6.40 -8.70 4.40
CA LYS A 89 5.37 -9.62 3.94
C LYS A 89 5.55 -10.97 4.64
N THR A 90 4.50 -11.41 5.32
CA THR A 90 4.56 -12.66 6.08
C THR A 90 3.83 -13.81 5.41
N SER A 91 2.78 -13.51 4.65
CA SER A 91 2.03 -14.54 3.92
C SER A 91 1.14 -13.90 2.87
N ILE A 92 0.42 -14.75 2.13
CA ILE A 92 -0.62 -14.32 1.20
C ILE A 92 -1.93 -14.87 1.73
N ARG A 93 -2.94 -14.02 1.85
CA ARG A 93 -4.25 -14.38 2.40
C ARG A 93 -5.36 -13.96 1.48
N PRO A 94 -6.52 -14.64 1.53
CA PRO A 94 -7.71 -14.15 0.83
C PRO A 94 -8.11 -12.78 1.39
N VAL A 95 -8.51 -11.88 0.50
CA VAL A 95 -9.01 -10.58 0.94
C VAL A 95 -10.36 -10.76 1.61
N LYS A 96 -10.68 -9.86 2.54
CA LYS A 96 -11.92 -9.93 3.31
C LYS A 96 -13.12 -9.40 2.54
N ASN A 97 -12.88 -8.57 1.54
CA ASN A 97 -13.95 -7.96 0.76
C ASN A 97 -14.62 -8.99 -0.14
N PRO A 98 -15.92 -9.29 0.05
CA PRO A 98 -16.61 -10.28 -0.78
C PRO A 98 -16.66 -9.91 -2.26
N LYS A 99 -16.51 -8.64 -2.59
CA LYS A 99 -16.49 -8.19 -3.98
C LYS A 99 -15.18 -8.46 -4.69
N ALA A 100 -14.17 -8.92 -3.97
CA ALA A 100 -12.84 -9.17 -4.54
C ALA A 100 -12.73 -10.56 -5.17
N HIS A 101 -13.80 -11.34 -5.24
CA HIS A 101 -13.85 -12.64 -5.92
C HIS A 101 -12.72 -13.59 -5.51
N CYS A 102 -12.51 -13.74 -4.22
CA CYS A 102 -11.47 -14.64 -3.67
C CYS A 102 -10.05 -14.22 -4.05
N ALA A 103 -9.83 -12.97 -4.41
CA ALA A 103 -8.48 -12.49 -4.68
C ALA A 103 -7.61 -12.62 -3.43
N ASN A 104 -6.32 -12.90 -3.64
CA ASN A 104 -5.35 -13.01 -2.58
C ASN A 104 -4.51 -11.73 -2.50
N ALA A 105 -4.09 -11.37 -1.32
CA ALA A 105 -3.24 -10.22 -1.11
C ALA A 105 -2.22 -10.50 -0.01
N ALA A 106 -1.18 -9.69 0.03
CA ALA A 106 -0.14 -9.85 1.02
C ALA A 106 -0.65 -9.53 2.42
N LEU A 107 -0.28 -10.37 3.37
CA LEU A 107 -0.41 -10.05 4.78
C LEU A 107 0.93 -9.43 5.21
N TRP A 108 0.86 -8.25 5.75
CA TRP A 108 2.01 -7.48 6.18
C TRP A 108 2.13 -7.47 7.69
N GLU A 109 3.36 -7.45 8.17
CA GLU A 109 3.62 -7.26 9.58
C GLU A 109 4.57 -6.08 9.73
N ARG A 110 4.28 -5.18 10.67
CA ARG A 110 5.17 -4.04 10.89
C ARG A 110 6.49 -4.53 11.49
N ASN A 111 7.56 -3.90 11.09
CA ASN A 111 8.90 -4.20 11.57
C ASN A 111 9.19 -3.31 12.78
N ASP A 112 8.87 -3.80 13.96
CA ASP A 112 8.98 -3.02 15.19
C ASP A 112 10.41 -2.53 15.43
N GLU A 113 11.41 -3.35 15.19
CA GLU A 113 12.81 -2.95 15.34
C GLU A 113 13.14 -1.73 14.49
N ARG A 114 12.74 -1.77 13.25
CA ARG A 114 13.01 -0.68 12.31
C ARG A 114 12.26 0.60 12.72
N LEU A 115 11.03 0.44 13.16
CA LEU A 115 10.22 1.58 13.56
C LEU A 115 10.74 2.22 14.87
N ILE A 116 11.26 1.41 15.77
CA ILE A 116 11.90 1.91 17.00
C ILE A 116 13.19 2.66 16.64
N GLU A 117 13.99 2.10 15.73
CA GLU A 117 15.21 2.72 15.23
C GLU A 117 14.96 4.12 14.66
N LEU A 118 13.82 4.29 13.98
CA LEU A 118 13.44 5.56 13.37
C LEU A 118 12.62 6.47 14.28
N ASN A 119 12.46 6.10 15.55
CA ASN A 119 11.68 6.83 16.55
C ASN A 119 10.20 6.96 16.21
N ILE A 120 9.66 6.01 15.46
CA ILE A 120 8.23 5.96 15.13
C ILE A 120 7.48 5.18 16.22
N LEU A 121 8.11 4.15 16.77
CA LEU A 121 7.62 3.40 17.92
C LEU A 121 8.58 3.56 19.07
N ASN A 122 8.07 3.41 20.28
CA ASN A 122 8.86 3.46 21.50
C ASN A 122 9.30 2.07 21.95
#